data_6bc0d689c95ff463c4d49ac842781d62
#
_entry.id   6bc0d689c95ff463c4d49ac842781d62
#
_cell.length_a   1.000
_cell.length_b   1.000
_cell.length_c   1.000
_cell.angle_alpha   90.00
_cell.angle_beta   90.00
_cell.angle_gamma   90.00
#
_symmetry.space_group_name_H-M   'P 1'
#
loop_
_entity.id
_entity.type
_entity.pdbx_description
1 polymer ?
#
loop_
_entity_poly.entity_id
_entity_poly.type
_entity_poly.pdbx_seq_one_letter_code
_entity_poly.pdbx_strand_id
1 'polypeptide(L)'
;MASSGATVEFRDVSKRFAGQLAVDRLSFTVPAGRICVLVGPSGSGKTTSLKMVNRLIEPSDGSILIDGQDVLHEEPTALRRRIGYVIQQVGLFPHQTVAENVGTVPRLLGWPKERIAARTKDLLALVGLGASRFARCYPAQLSGGERQRVGVARALAAEPPVMLMDEPFGAVDPIVRERLQNEFLRIQRDQGTTVLFVTHDVDEAIKLGDRVAVMRSGRLVQFAPPGELLAHPADDFVAEFCGSDRGLKRLALLTVGGADIDTAVDRSSVSSNAPVLSPATTLRDALARMLTSEAQVGIVMDGDRYLGVLTLSTIGHMIRDDT
;
A
#
# COMPACT_ATOMS: atom_id res chain seq x y z
N MET A 1 -23.43 6.69 -0.89
CA MET A 1 -23.12 5.39 -0.29
C MET A 1 -21.65 5.16 -0.52
N ALA A 2 -20.87 4.94 0.52
CA ALA A 2 -19.46 4.56 0.37
C ALA A 2 -19.42 3.25 -0.41
N SER A 3 -18.56 3.18 -1.44
CA SER A 3 -18.31 1.93 -2.16
C SER A 3 -17.71 0.95 -1.15
N SER A 4 -18.45 -0.08 -0.74
CA SER A 4 -17.84 -1.17 0.00
C SER A 4 -16.88 -1.89 -0.94
N GLY A 5 -15.63 -2.09 -0.50
CA GLY A 5 -14.64 -2.85 -1.28
C GLY A 5 -15.17 -4.23 -1.63
N ALA A 6 -14.68 -4.79 -2.71
CA ALA A 6 -15.00 -6.14 -3.16
C ALA A 6 -13.86 -7.12 -2.81
N THR A 7 -14.16 -8.36 -2.47
CA THR A 7 -13.12 -9.39 -2.31
C THR A 7 -12.45 -9.72 -3.64
N VAL A 8 -11.15 -10.03 -3.62
CA VAL A 8 -10.44 -10.56 -4.80
C VAL A 8 -9.79 -11.88 -4.43
N GLU A 9 -10.14 -12.96 -5.13
CA GLU A 9 -9.66 -14.28 -4.83
C GLU A 9 -8.99 -14.92 -6.06
N PHE A 10 -7.79 -15.47 -5.86
CA PHE A 10 -7.07 -16.29 -6.83
C PHE A 10 -7.19 -17.75 -6.41
N ARG A 11 -7.63 -18.62 -7.32
CA ARG A 11 -7.79 -20.07 -7.13
C ARG A 11 -6.94 -20.81 -8.14
N ASP A 12 -5.80 -21.33 -7.73
CA ASP A 12 -4.83 -22.10 -8.51
C ASP A 12 -4.50 -21.50 -9.88
N VAL A 13 -4.39 -20.16 -9.91
CA VAL A 13 -4.22 -19.37 -11.12
C VAL A 13 -2.84 -19.62 -11.72
N SER A 14 -2.81 -20.03 -12.98
CA SER A 14 -1.57 -20.22 -13.73
C SER A 14 -1.60 -19.43 -15.04
N LYS A 15 -0.42 -18.94 -15.46
CA LYS A 15 -0.23 -18.28 -16.76
C LYS A 15 1.00 -18.77 -17.47
N ARG A 16 0.82 -19.24 -18.71
CA ARG A 16 1.89 -19.64 -19.64
C ARG A 16 1.97 -18.67 -20.81
N PHE A 17 3.18 -18.32 -21.20
CA PHE A 17 3.48 -17.57 -22.43
C PHE A 17 4.48 -18.39 -23.25
N ALA A 18 4.12 -18.78 -24.47
CA ALA A 18 5.00 -19.54 -25.35
C ALA A 18 5.66 -20.75 -24.64
N GLY A 19 4.93 -21.45 -23.80
CA GLY A 19 5.41 -22.60 -23.02
C GLY A 19 6.10 -22.26 -21.70
N GLN A 20 6.51 -21.03 -21.47
CA GLN A 20 7.12 -20.60 -20.22
C GLN A 20 6.05 -20.24 -19.17
N LEU A 21 6.19 -20.77 -17.97
CA LEU A 21 5.28 -20.53 -16.86
C LEU A 21 5.66 -19.21 -16.17
N ALA A 22 4.79 -18.20 -16.31
CA ALA A 22 4.98 -16.88 -15.70
C ALA A 22 4.30 -16.76 -14.33
N VAL A 23 3.19 -17.49 -14.12
CA VAL A 23 2.51 -17.65 -12.83
C VAL A 23 2.13 -19.12 -12.69
N ASP A 24 2.37 -19.69 -11.51
CA ASP A 24 2.21 -21.12 -11.22
C ASP A 24 1.34 -21.33 -9.98
N ARG A 25 0.08 -21.76 -10.17
CA ARG A 25 -0.92 -22.13 -9.15
C ARG A 25 -1.01 -21.12 -8.00
N LEU A 26 -1.14 -19.85 -8.36
CA LEU A 26 -1.26 -18.75 -7.41
C LEU A 26 -2.62 -18.81 -6.70
N SER A 27 -2.63 -18.95 -5.37
CA SER A 27 -3.84 -19.01 -4.55
C SER A 27 -3.71 -18.14 -3.33
N PHE A 28 -4.55 -17.10 -3.21
CA PHE A 28 -4.71 -16.26 -2.03
C PHE A 28 -5.99 -15.41 -2.16
N THR A 29 -6.45 -14.86 -1.04
CA THR A 29 -7.64 -13.99 -0.99
C THR A 29 -7.30 -12.65 -0.40
N VAL A 30 -7.71 -11.57 -1.07
CA VAL A 30 -7.69 -10.21 -0.55
C VAL A 30 -9.07 -9.89 0.01
N PRO A 31 -9.22 -9.70 1.33
CA PRO A 31 -10.51 -9.33 1.90
C PRO A 31 -10.97 -7.96 1.42
N ALA A 32 -12.29 -7.75 1.40
CA ALA A 32 -12.89 -6.46 1.04
C ALA A 32 -12.33 -5.32 1.90
N GLY A 33 -12.02 -4.20 1.27
CA GLY A 33 -11.50 -3.01 1.93
C GLY A 33 -10.05 -3.11 2.43
N ARG A 34 -9.30 -4.14 2.01
CA ARG A 34 -7.91 -4.34 2.42
C ARG A 34 -6.92 -4.10 1.29
N ILE A 35 -5.71 -3.75 1.66
CA ILE A 35 -4.58 -3.60 0.73
C ILE A 35 -3.74 -4.88 0.77
N CYS A 36 -3.64 -5.55 -0.37
CA CYS A 36 -2.67 -6.63 -0.57
C CYS A 36 -1.54 -6.14 -1.46
N VAL A 37 -0.30 -6.24 -0.98
CA VAL A 37 0.88 -5.87 -1.76
C VAL A 37 1.58 -7.12 -2.28
N LEU A 38 1.73 -7.21 -3.60
CA LEU A 38 2.53 -8.24 -4.26
C LEU A 38 3.95 -7.73 -4.41
N VAL A 39 4.91 -8.42 -3.80
CA VAL A 39 6.34 -8.07 -3.86
C VAL A 39 7.18 -9.23 -4.37
N GLY A 40 8.38 -8.96 -4.82
CA GLY A 40 9.35 -9.96 -5.27
C GLY A 40 10.24 -9.43 -6.39
N PRO A 41 11.24 -10.19 -6.82
CA PRO A 41 12.18 -9.82 -7.90
C PRO A 41 11.46 -9.53 -9.21
N SER A 42 12.16 -8.86 -10.13
CA SER A 42 11.68 -8.69 -11.50
C SER A 42 11.42 -10.05 -12.14
N GLY A 43 10.33 -10.17 -12.90
CA GLY A 43 9.95 -11.45 -13.52
C GLY A 43 9.26 -12.47 -12.59
N SER A 44 8.99 -12.15 -11.32
CA SER A 44 8.31 -13.08 -10.41
C SER A 44 6.81 -13.26 -10.66
N GLY A 45 6.21 -12.59 -11.65
CA GLY A 45 4.80 -12.78 -12.04
C GLY A 45 3.82 -11.71 -11.51
N LYS A 46 4.25 -10.74 -10.71
CA LYS A 46 3.40 -9.72 -10.05
C LYS A 46 2.49 -8.95 -11.04
N THR A 47 3.11 -8.26 -11.99
CA THR A 47 2.37 -7.49 -13.02
C THR A 47 1.48 -8.40 -13.88
N THR A 48 1.90 -9.64 -14.15
CA THR A 48 1.09 -10.63 -14.86
C THR A 48 -0.16 -10.99 -14.06
N SER A 49 -0.01 -11.23 -12.75
CA SER A 49 -1.13 -11.51 -11.84
C SER A 49 -2.10 -10.34 -11.79
N LEU A 50 -1.59 -9.11 -11.68
CA LEU A 50 -2.43 -7.90 -11.70
C LEU A 50 -3.21 -7.75 -13.00
N LYS A 51 -2.56 -7.98 -14.15
CA LYS A 51 -3.20 -7.90 -15.49
C LYS A 51 -4.28 -8.97 -15.71
N MET A 52 -4.17 -10.12 -15.04
CA MET A 52 -5.20 -11.15 -15.11
C MET A 52 -6.49 -10.75 -14.39
N VAL A 53 -6.41 -10.05 -13.25
CA VAL A 53 -7.60 -9.52 -12.54
C VAL A 53 -8.43 -8.60 -13.45
N ASN A 54 -7.77 -7.76 -14.24
CA ASN A 54 -8.41 -6.80 -15.15
C ASN A 54 -8.68 -7.37 -16.56
N ARG A 55 -8.49 -8.68 -16.74
CA ARG A 55 -8.62 -9.38 -18.04
C ARG A 55 -7.90 -8.68 -19.19
N LEU A 56 -6.75 -8.04 -18.91
CA LEU A 56 -5.80 -7.63 -19.96
C LEU A 56 -5.00 -8.82 -20.48
N ILE A 57 -4.90 -9.85 -19.65
CA ILE A 57 -4.34 -11.17 -19.94
C ILE A 57 -5.30 -12.17 -19.31
N GLU A 58 -5.68 -13.23 -20.04
CA GLU A 58 -6.48 -14.31 -19.47
C GLU A 58 -5.58 -15.34 -18.79
N PRO A 59 -5.98 -15.93 -17.66
CA PRO A 59 -5.27 -17.06 -17.07
C PRO A 59 -5.24 -18.24 -18.04
N SER A 60 -4.20 -19.07 -17.94
CA SER A 60 -4.13 -20.33 -18.68
C SER A 60 -4.85 -21.47 -17.94
N ASP A 61 -4.95 -21.33 -16.60
CA ASP A 61 -5.57 -22.32 -15.70
C ASP A 61 -5.99 -21.64 -14.39
N GLY A 62 -6.93 -22.23 -13.66
CA GLY A 62 -7.48 -21.67 -12.45
C GLY A 62 -8.50 -20.56 -12.70
N SER A 63 -8.92 -19.86 -11.65
CA SER A 63 -9.93 -18.78 -11.73
C SER A 63 -9.59 -17.60 -10.83
N ILE A 64 -10.04 -16.41 -11.22
CA ILE A 64 -9.97 -15.18 -10.42
C ILE A 64 -11.39 -14.70 -10.19
N LEU A 65 -11.74 -14.48 -8.91
CA LEU A 65 -13.07 -14.05 -8.55
C LEU A 65 -13.04 -12.66 -7.91
N ILE A 66 -14.02 -11.84 -8.24
CA ILE A 66 -14.32 -10.57 -7.56
C ILE A 66 -15.72 -10.72 -6.96
N ASP A 67 -15.84 -10.65 -5.62
CA ASP A 67 -17.09 -10.94 -4.88
C ASP A 67 -17.72 -12.27 -5.27
N GLY A 68 -16.90 -13.31 -5.46
CA GLY A 68 -17.34 -14.64 -5.82
C GLY A 68 -17.73 -14.84 -7.29
N GLN A 69 -17.66 -13.78 -8.11
CA GLN A 69 -17.92 -13.84 -9.56
C GLN A 69 -16.62 -14.00 -10.33
N ASP A 70 -16.53 -15.01 -11.18
CA ASP A 70 -15.35 -15.23 -12.03
C ASP A 70 -15.24 -14.10 -13.07
N VAL A 71 -14.08 -13.44 -13.10
CA VAL A 71 -13.80 -12.32 -14.03
C VAL A 71 -13.94 -12.75 -15.50
N LEU A 72 -13.76 -14.03 -15.82
CA LEU A 72 -13.92 -14.55 -17.18
C LEU A 72 -15.38 -14.59 -17.65
N HIS A 73 -16.33 -14.63 -16.73
CA HIS A 73 -17.76 -14.63 -17.03
C HIS A 73 -18.37 -13.23 -17.17
N GLU A 74 -17.62 -12.17 -16.83
CA GLU A 74 -18.08 -10.79 -17.02
C GLU A 74 -17.70 -10.26 -18.40
N GLU A 75 -18.48 -9.29 -18.92
CA GLU A 75 -18.09 -8.56 -20.11
C GLU A 75 -16.86 -7.69 -19.81
N PRO A 76 -15.75 -7.80 -20.59
CA PRO A 76 -14.48 -7.15 -20.27
C PRO A 76 -14.55 -5.64 -20.05
N THR A 77 -15.39 -4.94 -20.83
CA THR A 77 -15.53 -3.49 -20.72
C THR A 77 -16.28 -3.11 -19.44
N ALA A 78 -17.31 -3.87 -19.05
CA ALA A 78 -18.05 -3.68 -17.81
C ALA A 78 -17.14 -3.91 -16.59
N LEU A 79 -16.37 -5.00 -16.57
CA LEU A 79 -15.39 -5.31 -15.56
C LEU A 79 -14.38 -4.16 -15.39
N ARG A 80 -13.76 -3.71 -16.48
CA ARG A 80 -12.73 -2.66 -16.46
C ARG A 80 -13.25 -1.29 -16.02
N ARG A 81 -14.54 -0.96 -16.25
CA ARG A 81 -15.15 0.29 -15.79
C ARG A 81 -15.33 0.36 -14.28
N ARG A 82 -15.45 -0.79 -13.62
CA ARG A 82 -15.59 -0.87 -12.16
C ARG A 82 -14.27 -1.15 -11.42
N ILE A 83 -13.16 -1.29 -12.15
CA ILE A 83 -11.82 -1.45 -11.58
C ILE A 83 -11.01 -0.18 -11.83
N GLY A 84 -10.47 0.42 -10.78
CA GLY A 84 -9.46 1.47 -10.89
C GLY A 84 -8.12 0.86 -11.26
N TYR A 85 -7.43 1.36 -12.30
CA TYR A 85 -6.13 0.80 -12.67
C TYR A 85 -5.08 1.87 -12.86
N VAL A 86 -4.02 1.79 -12.05
CA VAL A 86 -2.79 2.58 -12.21
C VAL A 86 -1.75 1.69 -12.85
N ILE A 87 -1.38 1.98 -14.09
CA ILE A 87 -0.36 1.23 -14.85
C ILE A 87 1.03 1.84 -14.64
N GLN A 88 2.07 1.02 -14.72
CA GLN A 88 3.47 1.41 -14.56
C GLN A 88 3.88 2.57 -15.50
N GLN A 89 3.49 2.51 -16.77
CA GLN A 89 3.60 3.62 -17.71
C GLN A 89 2.28 4.37 -17.73
N VAL A 90 2.19 5.49 -17.08
CA VAL A 90 0.98 6.25 -16.70
C VAL A 90 -0.21 6.23 -17.68
N GLY A 91 0.02 6.01 -18.98
CA GLY A 91 -1.03 5.82 -20.01
C GLY A 91 -2.09 6.92 -20.04
N LEU A 92 -1.71 8.19 -19.81
CA LEU A 92 -2.61 9.32 -19.96
C LEU A 92 -2.89 9.53 -21.47
N PHE A 93 -4.12 9.92 -21.78
CA PHE A 93 -4.50 10.30 -23.15
C PHE A 93 -3.80 11.62 -23.51
N PRO A 94 -2.85 11.62 -24.47
CA PRO A 94 -2.01 12.78 -24.74
C PRO A 94 -2.78 13.98 -25.32
N HIS A 95 -3.90 13.72 -25.96
CA HIS A 95 -4.79 14.71 -26.59
C HIS A 95 -5.89 15.23 -25.64
N GLN A 96 -5.94 14.74 -24.41
CA GLN A 96 -6.87 15.19 -23.37
C GLN A 96 -6.14 15.98 -22.29
N THR A 97 -6.81 16.96 -21.72
CA THR A 97 -6.33 17.69 -20.55
C THR A 97 -6.29 16.78 -19.32
N VAL A 98 -5.63 17.22 -18.26
CA VAL A 98 -5.59 16.54 -16.96
C VAL A 98 -7.01 16.29 -16.43
N ALA A 99 -7.88 17.30 -16.47
CA ALA A 99 -9.26 17.17 -16.01
C ALA A 99 -10.05 16.15 -16.84
N GLU A 100 -9.86 16.12 -18.15
CA GLU A 100 -10.51 15.15 -19.04
C GLU A 100 -9.99 13.73 -18.81
N ASN A 101 -8.67 13.56 -18.57
CA ASN A 101 -8.07 12.29 -18.21
C ASN A 101 -8.68 11.75 -16.92
N VAL A 102 -8.74 12.56 -15.85
CA VAL A 102 -9.32 12.16 -14.56
C VAL A 102 -10.80 11.83 -14.72
N GLY A 103 -11.57 12.64 -15.47
CA GLY A 103 -13.00 12.46 -15.69
C GLY A 103 -13.37 11.35 -16.67
N THR A 104 -12.42 10.61 -17.25
CA THR A 104 -12.69 9.64 -18.33
C THR A 104 -13.67 8.53 -17.89
N VAL A 105 -13.38 7.82 -16.81
CA VAL A 105 -14.24 6.70 -16.36
C VAL A 105 -15.58 7.20 -15.82
N PRO A 106 -15.64 8.23 -14.95
CA PRO A 106 -16.91 8.82 -14.54
C PRO A 106 -17.81 9.23 -15.71
N ARG A 107 -17.23 9.78 -16.79
CA ARG A 107 -17.99 10.14 -18.01
C ARG A 107 -18.55 8.91 -18.70
N LEU A 108 -17.77 7.82 -18.80
CA LEU A 108 -18.23 6.55 -19.38
C LEU A 108 -19.32 5.88 -18.54
N LEU A 109 -19.37 6.18 -17.22
CA LEU A 109 -20.42 5.75 -16.29
C LEU A 109 -21.64 6.69 -16.28
N GLY A 110 -21.66 7.74 -17.11
CA GLY A 110 -22.80 8.66 -17.22
C GLY A 110 -22.94 9.64 -16.06
N TRP A 111 -21.87 9.95 -15.32
CA TRP A 111 -21.95 10.91 -14.22
C TRP A 111 -22.27 12.32 -14.72
N PRO A 112 -23.04 13.12 -13.97
CA PRO A 112 -23.26 14.53 -14.27
C PRO A 112 -21.94 15.32 -14.34
N LYS A 113 -21.87 16.29 -15.28
CA LYS A 113 -20.65 17.10 -15.49
C LYS A 113 -20.19 17.83 -14.24
N GLU A 114 -21.13 18.33 -13.47
CA GLU A 114 -20.86 19.04 -12.21
C GLU A 114 -20.20 18.12 -11.16
N ARG A 115 -20.69 16.87 -11.04
CA ARG A 115 -20.09 15.85 -10.16
C ARG A 115 -18.68 15.49 -10.62
N ILE A 116 -18.46 15.33 -11.93
CA ILE A 116 -17.14 15.04 -12.51
C ILE A 116 -16.17 16.18 -12.20
N ALA A 117 -16.60 17.44 -12.39
CA ALA A 117 -15.76 18.63 -12.16
C ALA A 117 -15.39 18.76 -10.68
N ALA A 118 -16.33 18.60 -9.75
CA ALA A 118 -16.09 18.62 -8.31
C ALA A 118 -15.11 17.51 -7.91
N ARG A 119 -15.40 16.26 -8.31
CA ARG A 119 -14.54 15.10 -8.00
C ARG A 119 -13.13 15.25 -8.54
N THR A 120 -12.99 15.77 -9.78
CA THR A 120 -11.69 16.03 -10.40
C THR A 120 -10.88 17.05 -9.59
N LYS A 121 -11.53 18.15 -9.15
CA LYS A 121 -10.89 19.18 -8.32
C LYS A 121 -10.38 18.59 -7.00
N ASP A 122 -11.19 17.80 -6.31
CA ASP A 122 -10.84 17.18 -5.04
C ASP A 122 -9.68 16.19 -5.19
N LEU A 123 -9.72 15.35 -6.22
CA LEU A 123 -8.66 14.39 -6.50
C LEU A 123 -7.35 15.04 -6.92
N LEU A 124 -7.38 16.12 -7.70
CA LEU A 124 -6.18 16.86 -8.04
C LEU A 124 -5.56 17.52 -6.81
N ALA A 125 -6.37 18.13 -5.94
CA ALA A 125 -5.89 18.69 -4.68
C ALA A 125 -5.22 17.60 -3.81
N LEU A 126 -5.84 16.45 -3.73
CA LEU A 126 -5.41 15.29 -2.99
C LEU A 126 -4.03 14.78 -3.44
N VAL A 127 -3.80 14.67 -4.75
CA VAL A 127 -2.48 14.26 -5.27
C VAL A 127 -1.49 15.43 -5.33
N GLY A 128 -1.78 16.56 -4.66
CA GLY A 128 -0.91 17.72 -4.58
C GLY A 128 -0.75 18.48 -5.91
N LEU A 129 -1.76 18.40 -6.78
CA LEU A 129 -1.83 19.16 -8.03
C LEU A 129 -2.96 20.18 -7.93
N GLY A 130 -2.64 21.44 -7.72
CA GLY A 130 -3.65 22.50 -7.66
C GLY A 130 -4.48 22.58 -8.93
N ALA A 131 -5.80 22.31 -8.84
CA ALA A 131 -6.68 22.23 -10.02
C ALA A 131 -6.67 23.51 -10.87
N SER A 132 -6.54 24.69 -10.27
CA SER A 132 -6.45 25.99 -11.00
C SER A 132 -5.28 26.04 -11.98
N ARG A 133 -4.17 25.39 -11.63
CA ARG A 133 -2.95 25.34 -12.47
C ARG A 133 -2.95 24.14 -13.42
N PHE A 134 -3.30 22.97 -12.93
CA PHE A 134 -3.05 21.71 -13.64
C PHE A 134 -4.24 21.17 -14.43
N ALA A 135 -5.49 21.52 -14.08
CA ALA A 135 -6.67 20.91 -14.72
C ALA A 135 -6.71 21.07 -16.25
N ARG A 136 -6.20 22.18 -16.77
CA ARG A 136 -6.17 22.50 -18.21
C ARG A 136 -4.87 22.10 -18.92
N CYS A 137 -3.86 21.62 -18.18
CA CYS A 137 -2.60 21.17 -18.77
C CYS A 137 -2.81 19.87 -19.55
N TYR A 138 -1.99 19.66 -20.55
CA TYR A 138 -1.88 18.39 -21.26
C TYR A 138 -0.74 17.53 -20.69
N PRO A 139 -0.78 16.20 -20.83
CA PRO A 139 0.26 15.30 -20.31
C PRO A 139 1.69 15.67 -20.71
N ALA A 140 1.88 16.23 -21.92
CA ALA A 140 3.20 16.65 -22.39
C ALA A 140 3.80 17.82 -21.60
N GLN A 141 2.97 18.58 -20.86
CA GLN A 141 3.37 19.73 -20.04
C GLN A 141 3.72 19.33 -18.60
N LEU A 142 3.57 18.04 -18.26
CA LEU A 142 3.79 17.51 -16.92
C LEU A 142 5.13 16.78 -16.80
N SER A 143 5.77 16.86 -15.64
CA SER A 143 6.87 15.98 -15.26
C SER A 143 6.40 14.52 -15.15
N GLY A 144 7.35 13.57 -15.09
CA GLY A 144 7.03 12.14 -14.91
C GLY A 144 6.22 11.87 -13.64
N GLY A 145 6.64 12.46 -12.51
CA GLY A 145 5.93 12.33 -11.24
C GLY A 145 4.55 12.99 -11.24
N GLU A 146 4.37 14.15 -11.91
CA GLU A 146 3.05 14.78 -12.06
C GLU A 146 2.11 13.91 -12.91
N ARG A 147 2.60 13.33 -14.02
CA ARG A 147 1.82 12.38 -14.82
C ARG A 147 1.36 11.19 -13.98
N GLN A 148 2.26 10.64 -13.15
CA GLN A 148 1.94 9.50 -12.29
C GLN A 148 0.85 9.85 -11.27
N ARG A 149 0.91 11.03 -10.64
CA ARG A 149 -0.12 11.54 -9.74
C ARG A 149 -1.49 11.72 -10.42
N VAL A 150 -1.50 12.21 -11.66
CA VAL A 150 -2.74 12.27 -12.46
C VAL A 150 -3.28 10.87 -12.74
N GLY A 151 -2.42 9.89 -13.00
CA GLY A 151 -2.80 8.48 -13.16
C GLY A 151 -3.50 7.90 -11.93
N VAL A 152 -2.98 8.19 -10.73
CA VAL A 152 -3.63 7.82 -9.46
C VAL A 152 -4.98 8.50 -9.30
N ALA A 153 -5.06 9.82 -9.55
CA ALA A 153 -6.32 10.57 -9.50
C ALA A 153 -7.37 10.00 -10.47
N ARG A 154 -6.96 9.64 -11.69
CA ARG A 154 -7.84 9.00 -12.68
C ARG A 154 -8.39 7.66 -12.21
N ALA A 155 -7.56 6.82 -11.60
CA ALA A 155 -7.97 5.52 -11.11
C ALA A 155 -8.98 5.62 -9.96
N LEU A 156 -8.85 6.63 -9.10
CA LEU A 156 -9.75 6.91 -7.97
C LEU A 156 -11.06 7.60 -8.37
N ALA A 157 -11.15 8.14 -9.60
CA ALA A 157 -12.20 9.07 -9.97
C ALA A 157 -13.62 8.47 -9.93
N ALA A 158 -13.75 7.20 -10.34
CA ALA A 158 -15.02 6.49 -10.40
C ALA A 158 -15.43 5.81 -9.09
N GLU A 159 -14.69 6.00 -8.00
CA GLU A 159 -14.93 5.35 -6.70
C GLU A 159 -15.01 3.81 -6.83
N PRO A 160 -13.99 3.16 -7.42
CA PRO A 160 -14.06 1.74 -7.74
C PRO A 160 -14.01 0.87 -6.47
N PRO A 161 -14.74 -0.27 -6.42
CA PRO A 161 -14.65 -1.23 -5.32
C PRO A 161 -13.30 -1.96 -5.27
N VAL A 162 -12.60 -2.06 -6.41
CA VAL A 162 -11.27 -2.68 -6.54
C VAL A 162 -10.33 -1.73 -7.27
N MET A 163 -9.12 -1.57 -6.73
CA MET A 163 -8.01 -0.87 -7.39
C MET A 163 -6.83 -1.80 -7.63
N LEU A 164 -6.27 -1.69 -8.82
CA LEU A 164 -5.03 -2.35 -9.23
C LEU A 164 -3.97 -1.29 -9.43
N MET A 165 -2.81 -1.45 -8.80
CA MET A 165 -1.75 -0.46 -8.83
C MET A 165 -0.42 -1.15 -9.17
N ASP A 166 0.17 -0.81 -10.31
CA ASP A 166 1.44 -1.38 -10.79
C ASP A 166 2.54 -0.33 -10.64
N GLU A 167 3.35 -0.42 -9.60
CA GLU A 167 4.43 0.52 -9.24
C GLU A 167 4.01 2.00 -9.26
N PRO A 168 2.90 2.38 -8.58
CA PRO A 168 2.27 3.70 -8.75
C PRO A 168 3.13 4.88 -8.27
N PHE A 169 4.15 4.63 -7.45
CA PHE A 169 5.01 5.68 -6.90
C PHE A 169 6.47 5.60 -7.37
N GLY A 170 6.78 4.70 -8.32
CA GLY A 170 8.16 4.44 -8.77
C GLY A 170 8.90 5.65 -9.35
N ALA A 171 8.19 6.54 -10.06
CA ALA A 171 8.78 7.74 -10.68
C ALA A 171 8.61 9.03 -9.82
N VAL A 172 8.17 8.90 -8.56
CA VAL A 172 7.93 10.04 -7.65
C VAL A 172 9.14 10.20 -6.72
N ASP A 173 9.56 11.45 -6.49
CA ASP A 173 10.64 11.73 -5.53
C ASP A 173 10.28 11.29 -4.10
N PRO A 174 11.27 10.95 -3.25
CA PRO A 174 11.02 10.32 -1.95
C PRO A 174 10.11 11.14 -1.01
N ILE A 175 10.27 12.46 -0.95
CA ILE A 175 9.50 13.32 -0.03
C ILE A 175 8.03 13.37 -0.46
N VAL A 176 7.80 13.58 -1.76
CA VAL A 176 6.44 13.61 -2.32
C VAL A 176 5.81 12.21 -2.28
N ARG A 177 6.60 11.15 -2.48
CA ARG A 177 6.15 9.76 -2.40
C ARG A 177 5.57 9.44 -1.03
N GLU A 178 6.28 9.77 0.04
CA GLU A 178 5.80 9.52 1.40
C GLU A 178 4.47 10.21 1.69
N ARG A 179 4.35 11.49 1.30
CA ARG A 179 3.10 12.23 1.44
C ARG A 179 1.96 11.58 0.66
N LEU A 180 2.21 11.19 -0.59
CA LEU A 180 1.20 10.53 -1.44
C LEU A 180 0.74 9.19 -0.88
N GLN A 181 1.67 8.38 -0.35
CA GLN A 181 1.35 7.12 0.32
C GLN A 181 0.44 7.35 1.52
N ASN A 182 0.74 8.35 2.36
CA ASN A 182 -0.06 8.67 3.53
C ASN A 182 -1.48 9.14 3.14
N GLU A 183 -1.59 10.02 2.12
CA GLU A 183 -2.88 10.44 1.59
C GLU A 183 -3.65 9.29 0.94
N PHE A 184 -2.97 8.42 0.20
CA PHE A 184 -3.56 7.22 -0.38
C PHE A 184 -4.16 6.30 0.69
N LEU A 185 -3.42 6.02 1.78
CA LEU A 185 -3.91 5.21 2.89
C LEU A 185 -5.15 5.83 3.54
N ARG A 186 -5.17 7.16 3.71
CA ARG A 186 -6.34 7.87 4.25
C ARG A 186 -7.58 7.65 3.38
N ILE A 187 -7.44 7.87 2.06
CA ILE A 187 -8.56 7.71 1.13
C ILE A 187 -9.04 6.28 1.06
N GLN A 188 -8.10 5.34 0.97
CA GLN A 188 -8.42 3.93 0.91
C GLN A 188 -9.24 3.50 2.13
N ARG A 189 -8.86 3.97 3.34
CA ARG A 189 -9.64 3.74 4.58
C ARG A 189 -11.02 4.39 4.53
N ASP A 190 -11.10 5.65 4.10
CA ASP A 190 -12.36 6.41 4.02
C ASP A 190 -13.34 5.78 3.00
N GLN A 191 -12.82 5.25 1.89
CA GLN A 191 -13.63 4.65 0.82
C GLN A 191 -13.86 3.14 1.00
N GLY A 192 -13.04 2.47 1.80
CA GLY A 192 -13.09 1.03 1.96
C GLY A 192 -12.75 0.25 0.68
N THR A 193 -12.03 0.84 -0.27
CA THR A 193 -11.65 0.21 -1.55
C THR A 193 -10.67 -0.94 -1.31
N THR A 194 -10.87 -2.07 -1.98
CA THR A 194 -9.89 -3.19 -1.99
C THR A 194 -8.77 -2.89 -2.99
N VAL A 195 -7.53 -3.10 -2.58
CA VAL A 195 -6.37 -2.74 -3.40
C VAL A 195 -5.43 -3.94 -3.59
N LEU A 196 -5.13 -4.24 -4.85
CA LEU A 196 -3.95 -5.03 -5.21
C LEU A 196 -2.86 -4.07 -5.66
N PHE A 197 -1.75 -4.07 -4.94
CA PHE A 197 -0.63 -3.16 -5.16
C PHE A 197 0.61 -3.98 -5.53
N VAL A 198 1.29 -3.62 -6.59
CA VAL A 198 2.55 -4.24 -7.02
C VAL A 198 3.68 -3.26 -6.78
N THR A 199 4.73 -3.71 -6.11
CA THR A 199 5.99 -2.99 -5.96
C THR A 199 7.16 -3.96 -5.91
N HIS A 200 8.38 -3.44 -6.11
CA HIS A 200 9.62 -4.15 -5.81
C HIS A 200 10.27 -3.65 -4.50
N ASP A 201 9.67 -2.66 -3.85
CA ASP A 201 10.14 -2.02 -2.62
C ASP A 201 9.46 -2.67 -1.40
N VAL A 202 10.26 -3.32 -0.55
CA VAL A 202 9.77 -3.98 0.66
C VAL A 202 9.26 -2.97 1.69
N ASP A 203 9.90 -1.80 1.81
CA ASP A 203 9.50 -0.78 2.77
C ASP A 203 8.13 -0.20 2.39
N GLU A 204 7.87 -0.06 1.09
CA GLU A 204 6.56 0.32 0.58
C GLU A 204 5.51 -0.75 0.89
N ALA A 205 5.84 -2.03 0.73
CA ALA A 205 4.94 -3.13 1.04
C ALA A 205 4.59 -3.20 2.53
N ILE A 206 5.58 -3.01 3.40
CA ILE A 206 5.41 -3.00 4.85
C ILE A 206 4.55 -1.81 5.28
N LYS A 207 4.77 -0.63 4.69
CA LYS A 207 4.04 0.60 5.02
C LYS A 207 2.59 0.56 4.58
N LEU A 208 2.31 0.03 3.38
CA LEU A 208 1.00 0.15 2.74
C LEU A 208 0.11 -1.08 2.93
N GLY A 209 0.71 -2.28 3.05
CA GLY A 209 -0.03 -3.54 3.00
C GLY A 209 -0.70 -3.93 4.32
N ASP A 210 -1.97 -4.32 4.26
CA ASP A 210 -2.59 -5.14 5.31
C ASP A 210 -2.10 -6.60 5.22
N ARG A 211 -1.79 -7.04 3.99
CA ARG A 211 -1.19 -8.34 3.65
C ARG A 211 -0.12 -8.15 2.58
N VAL A 212 0.94 -8.94 2.69
CA VAL A 212 2.03 -8.98 1.71
C VAL A 212 2.11 -10.37 1.10
N ALA A 213 2.06 -10.43 -0.23
CA ALA A 213 2.27 -11.63 -1.03
C ALA A 213 3.68 -11.60 -1.62
N VAL A 214 4.60 -12.37 -1.04
CA VAL A 214 5.97 -12.49 -1.56
C VAL A 214 5.99 -13.51 -2.68
N MET A 215 6.39 -13.08 -3.87
CA MET A 215 6.42 -13.91 -5.08
C MET A 215 7.85 -14.18 -5.56
N ARG A 216 8.13 -15.44 -5.94
CA ARG A 216 9.38 -15.87 -6.56
C ARG A 216 9.11 -16.85 -7.70
N SER A 217 9.66 -16.59 -8.87
CA SER A 217 9.57 -17.47 -10.05
C SER A 217 8.13 -17.95 -10.37
N GLY A 218 7.17 -17.01 -10.33
CA GLY A 218 5.75 -17.27 -10.63
C GLY A 218 4.94 -17.84 -9.46
N ARG A 219 5.54 -18.16 -8.33
CA ARG A 219 4.90 -18.80 -7.17
C ARG A 219 4.76 -17.82 -6.00
N LEU A 220 3.74 -18.05 -5.19
CA LEU A 220 3.60 -17.44 -3.86
C LEU A 220 4.51 -18.20 -2.88
N VAL A 221 5.43 -17.46 -2.24
CA VAL A 221 6.33 -18.02 -1.22
C VAL A 221 5.74 -17.81 0.17
N GLN A 222 5.24 -16.60 0.45
CA GLN A 222 4.59 -16.28 1.72
C GLN A 222 3.47 -15.28 1.51
N PHE A 223 2.38 -15.43 2.28
CA PHE A 223 1.26 -14.50 2.33
C PHE A 223 0.89 -14.21 3.77
N ALA A 224 1.31 -13.05 4.28
CA ALA A 224 1.20 -12.72 5.70
C ALA A 224 0.98 -11.21 5.92
N PRO A 225 0.52 -10.78 7.11
CA PRO A 225 0.64 -9.38 7.52
C PRO A 225 2.11 -8.96 7.58
N PRO A 226 2.43 -7.65 7.38
CA PRO A 226 3.81 -7.16 7.43
C PRO A 226 4.58 -7.55 8.70
N GLY A 227 3.93 -7.48 9.86
CA GLY A 227 4.57 -7.86 11.15
C GLY A 227 4.99 -9.32 11.19
N GLU A 228 4.13 -10.23 10.73
CA GLU A 228 4.41 -11.68 10.66
C GLU A 228 5.49 -11.97 9.60
N LEU A 229 5.43 -11.29 8.44
CA LEU A 229 6.44 -11.44 7.40
C LEU A 229 7.85 -11.11 7.91
N LEU A 230 7.99 -10.04 8.71
CA LEU A 230 9.25 -9.59 9.27
C LEU A 230 9.73 -10.48 10.42
N ALA A 231 8.80 -11.00 11.23
CA ALA A 231 9.07 -11.85 12.37
C ALA A 231 9.43 -13.27 11.94
N HIS A 232 8.59 -13.87 11.11
CA HIS A 232 8.64 -15.29 10.71
C HIS A 232 8.72 -15.42 9.18
N PRO A 233 9.87 -15.09 8.55
CA PRO A 233 10.04 -15.34 7.12
C PRO A 233 9.97 -16.84 6.82
N ALA A 234 9.25 -17.22 5.76
CA ALA A 234 9.00 -18.62 5.41
C ALA A 234 10.27 -19.39 5.00
N ASP A 235 11.26 -18.69 4.45
CA ASP A 235 12.55 -19.24 4.04
C ASP A 235 13.64 -18.16 4.03
N ASP A 236 14.89 -18.57 3.76
CA ASP A 236 16.04 -17.66 3.67
C ASP A 236 15.87 -16.59 2.59
N PHE A 237 15.18 -16.92 1.49
CA PHE A 237 14.90 -15.95 0.43
C PHE A 237 14.02 -14.82 0.95
N VAL A 238 12.95 -15.13 1.69
CA VAL A 238 12.07 -14.09 2.26
C VAL A 238 12.82 -13.29 3.30
N ALA A 239 13.65 -13.93 4.14
CA ALA A 239 14.48 -13.26 5.14
C ALA A 239 15.46 -12.27 4.50
N GLU A 240 16.16 -12.69 3.44
CA GLU A 240 17.09 -11.86 2.69
C GLU A 240 16.36 -10.73 1.94
N PHE A 241 15.20 -11.04 1.33
CA PHE A 241 14.38 -10.07 0.62
C PHE A 241 13.84 -8.97 1.54
N CYS A 242 13.47 -9.29 2.79
CA CYS A 242 13.07 -8.30 3.81
C CYS A 242 14.22 -7.43 4.30
N GLY A 243 15.46 -7.88 4.12
CA GLY A 243 16.68 -7.17 4.50
C GLY A 243 17.17 -7.50 5.91
N SER A 244 18.48 -7.25 6.13
CA SER A 244 19.13 -7.47 7.44
C SER A 244 18.60 -6.55 8.54
N ASP A 245 17.93 -5.45 8.17
CA ASP A 245 17.33 -4.46 9.05
C ASP A 245 15.86 -4.76 9.39
N ARG A 246 15.37 -5.98 9.11
CA ARG A 246 13.97 -6.41 9.33
C ARG A 246 13.47 -6.14 10.75
N GLY A 247 14.35 -6.30 11.76
CA GLY A 247 14.02 -5.99 13.15
C GLY A 247 13.69 -4.50 13.37
N LEU A 248 14.47 -3.60 12.74
CA LEU A 248 14.18 -2.15 12.78
C LEU A 248 12.91 -1.79 12.02
N LYS A 249 12.64 -2.44 10.88
CA LYS A 249 11.39 -2.27 10.12
C LYS A 249 10.18 -2.72 10.96
N ARG A 250 10.31 -3.82 11.71
CA ARG A 250 9.28 -4.30 12.63
C ARG A 250 8.95 -3.28 13.71
N LEU A 251 9.96 -2.62 14.30
CA LEU A 251 9.75 -1.54 15.26
C LEU A 251 8.92 -0.37 14.73
N ALA A 252 8.90 -0.15 13.43
CA ALA A 252 8.05 0.88 12.80
C ALA A 252 6.56 0.51 12.77
N LEU A 253 6.24 -0.78 12.92
CA LEU A 253 4.86 -1.29 12.98
C LEU A 253 4.31 -1.39 14.41
N LEU A 254 5.20 -1.42 15.39
CA LEU A 254 4.87 -1.56 16.80
C LEU A 254 4.84 -0.18 17.47
N THR A 255 3.94 0.00 18.43
CA THR A 255 3.80 1.25 19.19
C THR A 255 4.23 1.08 20.63
N VAL A 256 4.60 2.18 21.27
CA VAL A 256 4.93 2.22 22.70
C VAL A 256 3.81 1.66 23.57
N GLY A 257 2.54 1.95 23.22
CA GLY A 257 1.37 1.43 23.96
C GLY A 257 1.16 -0.07 23.86
N GLY A 258 1.78 -0.74 22.89
CA GLY A 258 1.79 -2.19 22.72
C GLY A 258 3.01 -2.88 23.34
N ALA A 259 3.96 -2.10 23.89
CA ALA A 259 5.15 -2.63 24.54
C ALA A 259 4.93 -2.83 26.04
N ASP A 260 5.79 -3.65 26.66
CA ASP A 260 5.82 -3.81 28.12
C ASP A 260 6.45 -2.57 28.77
N ILE A 261 5.59 -1.72 29.35
CA ILE A 261 5.95 -0.46 29.99
C ILE A 261 6.19 -0.74 31.47
N ASP A 262 7.37 -0.40 31.99
CA ASP A 262 7.67 -0.50 33.40
C ASP A 262 6.93 0.60 34.18
N THR A 263 5.89 0.20 34.89
CA THR A 263 5.03 1.07 35.72
C THR A 263 5.54 1.26 37.12
N ALA A 264 6.57 0.50 37.57
CA ALA A 264 7.12 0.56 38.91
C ALA A 264 8.13 1.72 39.09
N VAL A 265 8.64 2.26 38.01
CA VAL A 265 9.60 3.38 38.04
C VAL A 265 8.86 4.68 38.30
N ASP A 266 9.25 5.41 39.37
CA ASP A 266 8.71 6.74 39.64
C ASP A 266 9.27 7.76 38.66
N ARG A 267 8.40 8.64 38.17
CA ARG A 267 8.78 9.71 37.26
C ARG A 267 9.89 10.60 37.76
N SER A 268 9.93 10.83 39.07
CA SER A 268 10.95 11.68 39.76
C SER A 268 12.35 11.07 39.73
N SER A 269 12.46 9.76 39.56
CA SER A 269 13.74 9.02 39.48
C SER A 269 14.32 8.98 38.04
N VAL A 270 13.54 9.40 37.03
CA VAL A 270 13.96 9.36 35.64
C VAL A 270 14.79 10.59 35.28
N SER A 271 15.88 10.37 34.56
CA SER A 271 16.81 11.44 34.13
C SER A 271 16.07 12.52 33.32
N SER A 272 16.48 13.78 33.50
CA SER A 272 15.88 14.94 32.85
C SER A 272 16.05 14.97 31.32
N ASN A 273 16.99 14.19 30.76
CA ASN A 273 17.21 14.04 29.33
C ASN A 273 16.31 12.97 28.68
N ALA A 274 15.53 12.21 29.49
CA ALA A 274 14.65 11.17 28.96
C ALA A 274 13.52 11.78 28.08
N PRO A 275 13.36 11.33 26.84
CA PRO A 275 12.33 11.85 25.94
C PRO A 275 10.92 11.45 26.42
N VAL A 276 9.97 12.35 26.25
CA VAL A 276 8.55 12.06 26.47
C VAL A 276 7.99 11.38 25.22
N LEU A 277 7.36 10.22 25.41
CA LEU A 277 6.78 9.36 24.40
C LEU A 277 5.27 9.24 24.65
N SER A 278 4.48 9.22 23.60
CA SER A 278 3.07 8.86 23.69
C SER A 278 2.86 7.37 23.39
N PRO A 279 1.76 6.76 23.84
CA PRO A 279 1.42 5.38 23.48
C PRO A 279 1.33 5.13 21.95
N ALA A 280 1.00 6.17 21.17
CA ALA A 280 0.91 6.09 19.72
C ALA A 280 2.28 6.23 19.01
N THR A 281 3.35 6.61 19.73
CA THR A 281 4.71 6.70 19.16
C THR A 281 5.17 5.31 18.72
N THR A 282 5.74 5.18 17.50
CA THR A 282 6.32 3.90 17.07
C THR A 282 7.55 3.56 17.89
N LEU A 283 7.83 2.27 18.08
CA LEU A 283 9.04 1.86 18.80
C LEU A 283 10.32 2.29 18.09
N ARG A 284 10.29 2.41 16.76
CA ARG A 284 11.40 2.96 15.97
C ARG A 284 11.65 4.43 16.31
N ASP A 285 10.60 5.25 16.37
CA ASP A 285 10.74 6.66 16.70
C ASP A 285 11.10 6.86 18.18
N ALA A 286 10.58 6.02 19.06
CA ALA A 286 10.97 5.99 20.48
C ALA A 286 12.48 5.69 20.62
N LEU A 287 12.97 4.64 19.94
CA LEU A 287 14.39 4.28 19.92
C LEU A 287 15.24 5.44 19.39
N ALA A 288 14.86 6.05 18.27
CA ALA A 288 15.59 7.18 17.70
C ALA A 288 15.68 8.37 18.67
N ARG A 289 14.56 8.73 19.34
CA ARG A 289 14.53 9.82 20.34
C ARG A 289 15.40 9.50 21.55
N MET A 290 15.35 8.27 22.06
CA MET A 290 16.14 7.83 23.21
C MET A 290 17.64 7.88 22.90
N LEU A 291 18.05 7.40 21.70
CA LEU A 291 19.46 7.45 21.27
C LEU A 291 19.95 8.90 21.09
N THR A 292 19.12 9.77 20.47
CA THR A 292 19.48 11.19 20.28
C THR A 292 19.62 11.95 21.60
N SER A 293 18.84 11.56 22.62
CA SER A 293 18.89 12.15 23.96
C SER A 293 19.89 11.46 24.89
N GLU A 294 20.64 10.46 24.40
CA GLU A 294 21.54 9.63 25.20
C GLU A 294 20.86 9.02 26.45
N ALA A 295 19.54 8.73 26.33
CA ALA A 295 18.71 8.25 27.41
C ALA A 295 18.52 6.73 27.32
N GLN A 296 18.65 6.01 28.48
CA GLN A 296 18.39 4.57 28.55
C GLN A 296 16.89 4.26 28.65
N VAL A 297 16.08 5.26 28.99
CA VAL A 297 14.62 5.14 29.16
C VAL A 297 13.90 6.29 28.51
N GLY A 298 12.67 6.05 28.07
CA GLY A 298 11.73 7.07 27.61
C GLY A 298 10.51 7.14 28.55
N ILE A 299 10.08 8.35 28.91
CA ILE A 299 8.92 8.59 29.78
C ILE A 299 7.66 8.42 28.93
N VAL A 300 6.77 7.50 29.32
CA VAL A 300 5.52 7.28 28.57
C VAL A 300 4.39 8.07 29.24
N MET A 301 3.76 8.96 28.44
CA MET A 301 2.67 9.83 28.85
C MET A 301 1.47 9.67 27.93
N ASP A 302 0.26 9.62 28.49
CA ASP A 302 -1.00 9.75 27.77
C ASP A 302 -1.68 11.05 28.21
N GLY A 303 -1.52 12.11 27.42
CA GLY A 303 -1.77 13.49 27.85
C GLY A 303 -0.92 13.82 29.06
N ASP A 304 -1.56 14.23 30.18
CA ASP A 304 -0.89 14.55 31.45
C ASP A 304 -0.68 13.34 32.37
N ARG A 305 -1.20 12.16 31.97
CA ARG A 305 -1.10 10.93 32.77
C ARG A 305 0.21 10.22 32.51
N TYR A 306 1.00 10.01 33.56
CA TYR A 306 2.18 9.17 33.53
C TYR A 306 1.77 7.68 33.49
N LEU A 307 2.32 6.92 32.55
CA LEU A 307 2.04 5.48 32.40
C LEU A 307 3.21 4.61 32.83
N GLY A 308 4.44 5.12 32.89
CA GLY A 308 5.65 4.39 33.21
C GLY A 308 6.80 4.76 32.28
N VAL A 309 7.80 3.88 32.18
CA VAL A 309 8.95 4.05 31.30
C VAL A 309 9.09 2.91 30.30
N LEU A 310 9.56 3.25 29.11
CA LEU A 310 10.02 2.30 28.11
C LEU A 310 11.54 2.23 28.14
N THR A 311 12.13 1.05 28.24
CA THR A 311 13.58 0.86 28.28
C THR A 311 14.15 0.44 26.92
N LEU A 312 15.43 0.73 26.67
CA LEU A 312 16.15 0.19 25.51
C LEU A 312 16.20 -1.35 25.52
N SER A 313 16.24 -1.96 26.72
CA SER A 313 16.19 -3.42 26.87
C SER A 313 14.86 -3.99 26.36
N THR A 314 13.72 -3.36 26.73
CA THR A 314 12.39 -3.76 26.25
C THR A 314 12.32 -3.70 24.72
N ILE A 315 12.79 -2.58 24.11
CA ILE A 315 12.83 -2.47 22.64
C ILE A 315 13.74 -3.54 22.03
N GLY A 316 14.89 -3.82 22.66
CA GLY A 316 15.83 -4.85 22.23
C GLY A 316 15.23 -6.26 22.27
N HIS A 317 14.42 -6.58 23.30
CA HIS A 317 13.69 -7.84 23.35
C HIS A 317 12.68 -7.96 22.21
N MET A 318 11.91 -6.93 21.94
CA MET A 318 10.93 -6.94 20.86
C MET A 318 11.53 -7.08 19.44
N ILE A 319 12.84 -6.85 19.28
CA ILE A 319 13.57 -7.18 18.04
C ILE A 319 13.94 -8.67 18.00
N ARG A 320 14.19 -9.29 19.17
CA ARG A 320 14.72 -10.66 19.29
C ARG A 320 13.67 -11.73 19.51
N ASP A 321 12.47 -11.36 20.01
CA ASP A 321 11.44 -12.29 20.50
C ASP A 321 10.80 -13.19 19.42
N ASP A 322 11.56 -13.56 18.38
CA ASP A 322 11.14 -14.50 17.34
C ASP A 322 12.30 -15.39 16.83
N THR A 323 13.22 -15.77 17.72
CA THR A 323 14.19 -16.88 17.47
C THR A 323 13.77 -18.15 18.18
#